data_16f5cc0ca56370564583a1deefb5ec37
#
_entry.id   16f5cc0ca56370564583a1deefb5ec37
#
_cell.length_a   1.000
_cell.length_b   1.000
_cell.length_c   1.000
_cell.angle_alpha   90.00
_cell.angle_beta   90.00
_cell.angle_gamma   90.00
#
_symmetry.space_group_name_H-M   'P 1'
#
loop_
_entity.id
_entity.type
_entity.pdbx_description
1 polymer ?
#
loop_
_entity_poly.entity_id
_entity_poly.type
_entity_poly.pdbx_seq_one_letter_code
_entity_poly.pdbx_strand_id
1 'polypeptide(L)'
;LASAGDISFSGTMPTDDGSISIANGFNLLGNPFPSFIGVTDILNTNIANLSEGTLWLWDQANDSYDALNLASSGSYISPVQGFFVETSGSNSFSINESMQSHQSTDSFQRLSNERPEIHLVLTDGENTRDTNIYYIEGTTTAFDNGYDSTTFGGYSNNFEIYTHLVDNSNAEDFAIQSLPPSSYETMIIPVGITAAAGEQLSISANAINLPAGLNIYLEDKLDDSFTLLNSTSTFTTIANEDLNGIGRFYLHTTSTALGDNEVSLTNVSMYVINRDLTITGVQAGDANVRIYDLQGKEVHSSLFKGTGLNKITLPNLAVGVYVAQLETQIESISKKIIIKN
;
A
#
# COMPACT_ATOMS: atom_id res chain seq x y z
N LEU A 1 15.66 16.78 24.13
CA LEU A 1 16.50 16.79 22.92
C LEU A 1 17.54 17.88 23.08
N ALA A 2 18.83 17.53 22.93
CA ALA A 2 19.91 18.51 22.89
C ALA A 2 19.65 19.43 21.66
N SER A 3 19.88 20.72 21.85
CA SER A 3 19.81 21.66 20.74
C SER A 3 20.74 21.21 19.62
N ALA A 4 20.32 21.40 18.37
CA ALA A 4 21.17 21.17 17.21
C ALA A 4 22.52 21.90 17.44
N GLY A 5 23.61 21.15 17.42
CA GLY A 5 24.95 21.65 17.58
C GLY A 5 25.86 21.02 16.51
N ASP A 6 26.90 21.75 16.14
CA ASP A 6 27.92 21.24 15.22
C ASP A 6 28.67 20.09 15.86
N ILE A 7 28.78 18.99 15.14
CA ILE A 7 29.69 17.87 15.50
C ILE A 7 30.95 18.05 14.66
N SER A 8 32.09 18.22 15.33
CA SER A 8 33.39 18.36 14.66
C SER A 8 34.16 17.07 14.69
N PHE A 9 34.62 16.63 13.54
CA PHE A 9 35.51 15.50 13.37
C PHE A 9 36.91 16.04 13.01
N SER A 10 37.95 15.53 13.67
CA SER A 10 39.34 15.84 13.34
C SER A 10 40.09 14.54 13.08
N GLY A 11 40.87 14.50 12.02
CA GLY A 11 41.63 13.33 11.62
C GLY A 11 42.12 13.44 10.18
N THR A 12 42.86 12.43 9.73
CA THR A 12 43.22 12.30 8.32
C THR A 12 42.05 11.65 7.58
N MET A 13 41.57 12.27 6.51
CA MET A 13 40.54 11.70 5.68
C MET A 13 41.11 10.52 4.89
N PRO A 14 40.39 9.41 4.77
CA PRO A 14 40.74 8.34 3.85
C PRO A 14 40.75 8.88 2.41
N THR A 15 41.81 8.53 1.68
CA THR A 15 41.96 8.85 0.26
C THR A 15 42.02 7.59 -0.58
N ASP A 16 42.04 6.44 0.04
CA ASP A 16 42.23 5.14 -0.59
C ASP A 16 41.04 4.22 -0.29
N ASP A 17 40.99 3.13 -1.01
CA ASP A 17 40.01 2.07 -0.83
C ASP A 17 40.12 1.49 0.59
N GLY A 18 38.99 1.36 1.26
CA GLY A 18 38.89 0.83 2.60
C GLY A 18 38.14 -0.50 2.66
N SER A 19 38.60 -1.40 3.52
CA SER A 19 37.87 -2.63 3.85
C SER A 19 37.69 -2.73 5.37
N ILE A 20 36.46 -3.00 5.79
CA ILE A 20 36.05 -3.07 7.19
C ILE A 20 35.62 -4.51 7.48
N SER A 21 36.10 -5.13 8.53
CA SER A 21 35.57 -6.43 8.97
C SER A 21 34.22 -6.25 9.60
N ILE A 22 33.22 -7.01 9.12
CA ILE A 22 31.86 -7.04 9.62
C ILE A 22 31.57 -8.41 10.26
N ALA A 23 30.82 -8.40 11.35
CA ALA A 23 30.46 -9.58 12.13
C ALA A 23 29.05 -10.06 11.78
N ASN A 24 28.72 -11.30 12.12
CA ASN A 24 27.38 -11.84 11.94
C ASN A 24 26.27 -10.94 12.52
N GLY A 25 25.21 -10.74 11.78
CA GLY A 25 24.08 -9.86 12.13
C GLY A 25 24.27 -8.43 11.62
N PHE A 26 23.61 -7.48 12.27
CA PHE A 26 23.62 -6.07 11.88
C PHE A 26 24.92 -5.37 12.25
N ASN A 27 25.46 -4.60 11.31
CA ASN A 27 26.67 -3.80 11.46
C ASN A 27 26.39 -2.34 11.11
N LEU A 28 26.67 -1.42 12.02
CA LEU A 28 26.62 0.01 11.77
C LEU A 28 27.92 0.46 11.10
N LEU A 29 27.82 0.96 9.90
CA LEU A 29 28.90 1.50 9.10
C LEU A 29 28.64 2.98 8.81
N GLY A 30 29.60 3.66 8.19
CA GLY A 30 29.43 5.07 7.82
C GLY A 30 30.26 5.43 6.58
N ASN A 31 29.79 6.43 5.87
CA ASN A 31 30.54 7.00 4.76
C ASN A 31 31.83 7.68 5.29
N PRO A 32 33.01 7.17 4.96
CA PRO A 32 34.28 7.73 5.46
C PRO A 32 34.75 8.94 4.65
N PHE A 33 34.11 9.25 3.51
CA PHE A 33 34.56 10.30 2.62
C PHE A 33 33.85 11.65 2.87
N PRO A 34 34.46 12.76 2.49
CA PRO A 34 33.82 14.08 2.55
C PRO A 34 32.83 14.34 1.42
N SER A 35 32.58 13.35 0.59
CA SER A 35 31.68 13.37 -0.55
C SER A 35 30.55 12.36 -0.36
N PHE A 36 29.52 12.48 -1.16
CA PHE A 36 28.49 11.46 -1.26
C PHE A 36 29.06 10.16 -1.86
N ILE A 37 28.50 9.01 -1.50
CA ILE A 37 28.79 7.74 -2.11
C ILE A 37 27.49 7.10 -2.63
N GLY A 38 27.53 6.48 -3.82
CA GLY A 38 26.38 5.89 -4.46
C GLY A 38 25.94 4.59 -3.79
N VAL A 39 24.65 4.44 -3.45
CA VAL A 39 24.09 3.19 -2.90
C VAL A 39 24.31 2.03 -3.85
N THR A 40 24.08 2.23 -5.14
CA THR A 40 24.28 1.21 -6.18
C THR A 40 25.72 0.72 -6.23
N ASP A 41 26.70 1.62 -6.13
CA ASP A 41 28.12 1.25 -6.16
C ASP A 41 28.54 0.49 -4.89
N ILE A 42 28.02 0.89 -3.74
CA ILE A 42 28.21 0.19 -2.47
C ILE A 42 27.68 -1.25 -2.58
N LEU A 43 26.43 -1.41 -3.03
CA LEU A 43 25.79 -2.72 -3.07
C LEU A 43 26.41 -3.62 -4.13
N ASN A 44 26.69 -3.13 -5.34
CA ASN A 44 27.36 -3.92 -6.37
C ASN A 44 28.71 -4.48 -5.91
N THR A 45 29.39 -3.75 -5.01
CA THR A 45 30.69 -4.20 -4.49
C THR A 45 30.54 -5.21 -3.36
N ASN A 46 29.50 -5.09 -2.54
CA ASN A 46 29.41 -5.79 -1.25
C ASN A 46 28.31 -6.85 -1.15
N ILE A 47 27.34 -6.89 -2.06
CA ILE A 47 26.14 -7.73 -1.95
C ILE A 47 26.44 -9.22 -1.71
N ALA A 48 27.55 -9.74 -2.25
CA ALA A 48 27.96 -11.12 -2.05
C ALA A 48 28.39 -11.44 -0.59
N ASN A 49 28.67 -10.41 0.20
CA ASN A 49 29.09 -10.51 1.59
C ASN A 49 27.96 -10.19 2.58
N LEU A 50 26.79 -9.83 2.09
CA LEU A 50 25.63 -9.45 2.88
C LEU A 50 24.59 -10.59 2.87
N SER A 51 23.81 -10.71 3.94
CA SER A 51 22.63 -11.59 3.98
C SER A 51 21.58 -11.09 3.01
N GLU A 52 21.48 -9.78 2.92
CA GLU A 52 20.53 -9.05 2.11
C GLU A 52 21.22 -7.80 1.53
N GLY A 53 21.02 -7.54 0.25
CA GLY A 53 21.57 -6.39 -0.47
C GLY A 53 20.83 -5.09 -0.15
N THR A 54 20.79 -4.74 1.13
CA THR A 54 20.05 -3.58 1.67
C THR A 54 20.95 -2.75 2.57
N LEU A 55 20.76 -1.43 2.51
CA LEU A 55 21.28 -0.47 3.48
C LEU A 55 20.08 0.11 4.23
N TRP A 56 20.09 0.10 5.56
CA TRP A 56 19.07 0.74 6.38
C TRP A 56 19.60 2.04 6.98
N LEU A 57 18.89 3.14 6.73
CA LEU A 57 19.22 4.47 7.19
C LEU A 57 18.15 4.97 8.16
N TRP A 58 18.60 5.60 9.25
CA TRP A 58 17.68 6.20 10.20
C TRP A 58 17.03 7.46 9.63
N ASP A 59 15.69 7.46 9.54
CA ASP A 59 14.90 8.65 9.26
C ASP A 59 14.42 9.29 10.58
N GLN A 60 15.02 10.41 10.90
CA GLN A 60 14.69 11.18 12.12
C GLN A 60 13.30 11.82 12.04
N ALA A 61 12.76 12.07 10.86
CA ALA A 61 11.46 12.72 10.70
C ALA A 61 10.31 11.78 11.02
N ASN A 62 10.48 10.51 10.65
CA ASN A 62 9.45 9.47 10.80
C ASN A 62 9.75 8.50 11.97
N ASP A 63 10.90 8.65 12.67
CA ASP A 63 11.34 7.76 13.74
C ASP A 63 11.36 6.29 13.29
N SER A 64 11.95 6.04 12.12
CA SER A 64 11.98 4.73 11.44
C SER A 64 13.26 4.51 10.66
N TYR A 65 13.45 3.32 10.11
CA TYR A 65 14.54 3.01 9.19
C TYR A 65 14.02 2.89 7.76
N ASP A 66 14.62 3.65 6.86
CA ASP A 66 14.42 3.55 5.42
C ASP A 66 15.33 2.48 4.84
N ALA A 67 14.78 1.57 4.07
CA ALA A 67 15.52 0.58 3.31
C ALA A 67 15.92 1.12 1.93
N LEU A 68 17.20 0.98 1.58
CA LEU A 68 17.73 1.30 0.26
C LEU A 68 18.42 0.09 -0.35
N ASN A 69 18.10 -0.22 -1.59
CA ASN A 69 18.67 -1.33 -2.34
C ASN A 69 18.96 -0.96 -3.81
N LEU A 70 19.25 -1.92 -4.68
CA LEU A 70 19.49 -1.66 -6.11
C LEU A 70 18.24 -1.14 -6.82
N ALA A 71 17.04 -1.44 -6.29
CA ALA A 71 15.79 -0.86 -6.77
C ALA A 71 15.64 0.63 -6.38
N SER A 72 16.31 1.11 -5.34
CA SER A 72 16.31 2.51 -4.89
C SER A 72 17.29 3.36 -5.71
N SER A 73 17.15 3.34 -7.03
CA SER A 73 18.09 3.98 -7.97
C SER A 73 18.26 5.48 -7.71
N GLY A 74 19.50 5.97 -7.83
CA GLY A 74 19.83 7.38 -7.64
C GLY A 74 19.94 7.82 -6.18
N SER A 75 19.97 6.88 -5.23
CA SER A 75 20.18 7.15 -3.80
C SER A 75 21.66 7.24 -3.45
N TYR A 76 21.97 8.08 -2.47
CA TYR A 76 23.32 8.34 -2.03
C TYR A 76 23.40 8.42 -0.51
N ILE A 77 24.54 8.02 0.05
CA ILE A 77 24.88 8.20 1.46
C ILE A 77 25.65 9.51 1.61
N SER A 78 25.15 10.40 2.43
CA SER A 78 25.79 11.68 2.71
C SER A 78 27.16 11.52 3.40
N PRO A 79 28.05 12.52 3.32
CA PRO A 79 29.26 12.54 4.12
C PRO A 79 28.96 12.29 5.60
N VAL A 80 29.73 11.39 6.24
CA VAL A 80 29.62 11.04 7.67
C VAL A 80 28.30 10.36 8.06
N GLN A 81 27.39 10.11 7.14
CA GLN A 81 26.13 9.43 7.42
C GLN A 81 26.36 7.95 7.73
N GLY A 82 25.74 7.49 8.83
CA GLY A 82 25.71 6.08 9.21
C GLY A 82 24.60 5.32 8.51
N PHE A 83 24.82 4.02 8.29
CA PHE A 83 23.85 3.07 7.77
C PHE A 83 24.09 1.68 8.34
N PHE A 84 23.07 0.86 8.42
CA PHE A 84 23.19 -0.54 8.78
C PHE A 84 23.27 -1.42 7.55
N VAL A 85 24.00 -2.54 7.70
CA VAL A 85 24.00 -3.69 6.79
C VAL A 85 23.88 -4.97 7.61
N GLU A 86 23.40 -6.05 7.00
CA GLU A 86 23.31 -7.36 7.64
C GLU A 86 24.17 -8.40 6.94
N THR A 87 24.80 -9.28 7.72
CA THR A 87 25.55 -10.42 7.19
C THR A 87 25.33 -11.68 8.02
N SER A 88 25.32 -12.84 7.35
CA SER A 88 25.13 -14.15 7.97
C SER A 88 26.44 -14.76 8.52
N GLY A 89 27.52 -14.03 8.52
CA GLY A 89 28.82 -14.49 9.00
C GLY A 89 29.84 -13.39 9.11
N SER A 90 31.09 -13.74 9.45
CA SER A 90 32.19 -12.77 9.46
C SER A 90 32.65 -12.56 8.02
N ASN A 91 32.53 -11.34 7.54
CA ASN A 91 32.84 -10.94 6.17
C ASN A 91 33.64 -9.63 6.16
N SER A 92 33.92 -9.11 4.99
CA SER A 92 34.49 -7.77 4.80
C SER A 92 33.53 -6.90 3.98
N PHE A 93 33.49 -5.63 4.33
CA PHE A 93 32.73 -4.62 3.62
C PHE A 93 33.72 -3.58 3.06
N SER A 94 33.64 -3.34 1.76
CA SER A 94 34.56 -2.43 1.06
C SER A 94 33.87 -1.11 0.73
N ILE A 95 34.54 0.00 1.00
CA ILE A 95 34.13 1.33 0.55
C ILE A 95 35.31 1.90 -0.22
N ASN A 96 35.15 2.07 -1.53
CA ASN A 96 36.23 2.42 -2.44
C ASN A 96 36.14 3.90 -2.83
N GLU A 97 37.27 4.51 -3.12
CA GLU A 97 37.37 5.90 -3.57
C GLU A 97 36.50 6.16 -4.80
N SER A 98 36.41 5.17 -5.71
CA SER A 98 35.60 5.25 -6.94
C SER A 98 34.09 5.38 -6.72
N MET A 99 33.57 5.09 -5.52
CA MET A 99 32.15 5.24 -5.17
C MET A 99 31.77 6.69 -4.86
N GLN A 100 32.76 7.58 -4.75
CA GLN A 100 32.52 9.00 -4.47
C GLN A 100 31.79 9.69 -5.61
N SER A 101 30.80 10.48 -5.27
CA SER A 101 29.99 11.23 -6.21
C SER A 101 29.82 12.68 -5.77
N HIS A 102 29.81 13.58 -6.73
CA HIS A 102 29.35 14.93 -6.52
C HIS A 102 27.84 14.97 -6.69
N GLN A 103 27.13 15.17 -5.57
CA GLN A 103 25.73 15.57 -5.62
C GLN A 103 25.69 17.03 -6.03
N SER A 104 25.33 17.30 -7.27
CA SER A 104 24.86 18.63 -7.64
C SER A 104 23.33 18.62 -7.51
N THR A 105 22.77 19.66 -6.95
CA THR A 105 21.33 19.93 -7.02
C THR A 105 20.87 20.21 -8.45
N ASP A 106 21.79 20.32 -9.38
CA ASP A 106 21.55 20.46 -10.80
C ASP A 106 21.22 19.08 -11.39
N SER A 107 19.94 18.89 -11.62
CA SER A 107 19.29 17.73 -12.25
C SER A 107 19.68 17.56 -13.73
N PHE A 108 20.98 17.64 -14.08
CA PHE A 108 21.43 17.63 -15.47
C PHE A 108 21.50 16.22 -16.10
N GLN A 109 20.95 15.24 -15.55
CA GLN A 109 20.52 13.94 -16.09
C GLN A 109 19.80 13.17 -14.97
N ARG A 110 18.58 13.57 -14.63
CA ARG A 110 17.63 12.56 -14.20
C ARG A 110 17.36 11.69 -15.44
N LEU A 111 17.92 10.52 -15.50
CA LEU A 111 17.22 9.43 -16.13
C LEU A 111 15.86 9.42 -15.46
N SER A 112 14.83 9.79 -16.21
CA SER A 112 13.46 9.60 -15.74
C SER A 112 13.38 8.13 -15.38
N ASN A 113 13.12 7.85 -14.12
CA ASN A 113 12.85 6.48 -13.70
C ASN A 113 11.51 6.12 -14.35
N GLU A 114 11.56 5.43 -15.48
CA GLU A 114 10.35 5.09 -16.27
C GLU A 114 9.68 3.81 -15.79
N ARG A 115 10.26 3.17 -14.76
CA ARG A 115 9.68 1.93 -14.24
C ARG A 115 8.37 2.22 -13.50
N PRO A 116 7.42 1.30 -13.55
CA PRO A 116 6.22 1.37 -12.74
C PRO A 116 6.52 1.15 -11.26
N GLU A 117 5.88 1.96 -10.41
CA GLU A 117 6.06 1.92 -8.96
C GLU A 117 4.74 2.17 -8.25
N ILE A 118 4.58 1.56 -7.07
CA ILE A 118 3.50 1.84 -6.13
C ILE A 118 4.12 2.12 -4.78
N HIS A 119 3.88 3.30 -4.25
CA HIS A 119 4.23 3.67 -2.88
C HIS A 119 2.97 3.61 -2.04
N LEU A 120 2.89 2.63 -1.15
CA LEU A 120 1.76 2.43 -0.25
C LEU A 120 2.07 3.09 1.07
N VAL A 121 1.20 4.00 1.52
CA VAL A 121 1.42 4.84 2.69
C VAL A 121 0.33 4.57 3.72
N LEU A 122 0.73 4.33 4.96
CA LEU A 122 -0.11 4.22 6.15
C LEU A 122 0.10 5.44 7.05
N THR A 123 -0.99 6.03 7.55
CA THR A 123 -0.92 7.08 8.58
C THR A 123 -2.07 6.95 9.59
N ASP A 124 -1.79 7.31 10.84
CA ASP A 124 -2.77 7.50 11.91
C ASP A 124 -3.09 8.99 12.15
N GLY A 125 -2.47 9.89 11.35
CA GLY A 125 -2.57 11.34 11.49
C GLY A 125 -1.40 11.99 12.25
N GLU A 126 -0.63 11.22 13.01
CA GLU A 126 0.59 11.65 13.72
C GLU A 126 1.83 10.97 13.13
N ASN A 127 1.74 9.66 12.88
CA ASN A 127 2.80 8.85 12.30
C ASN A 127 2.49 8.54 10.84
N THR A 128 3.55 8.37 10.06
CA THR A 128 3.48 7.94 8.67
C THR A 128 4.51 6.85 8.42
N ARG A 129 4.13 5.80 7.72
CA ARG A 129 4.97 4.67 7.29
C ARG A 129 4.65 4.34 5.85
N ASP A 130 5.62 3.79 5.14
CA ASP A 130 5.43 3.37 3.76
C ASP A 130 6.11 2.06 3.44
N THR A 131 5.62 1.40 2.39
CA THR A 131 6.26 0.27 1.73
C THR A 131 6.19 0.48 0.22
N ASN A 132 7.24 0.06 -0.48
CA ASN A 132 7.44 0.37 -1.86
C ASN A 132 7.42 -0.89 -2.73
N ILE A 133 6.64 -0.87 -3.79
CA ILE A 133 6.54 -1.96 -4.76
C ILE A 133 7.07 -1.44 -6.08
N TYR A 134 8.10 -2.09 -6.61
CA TYR A 134 8.74 -1.75 -7.88
C TYR A 134 8.50 -2.85 -8.90
N TYR A 135 8.28 -2.48 -10.14
CA TYR A 135 8.16 -3.44 -11.23
C TYR A 135 9.42 -3.37 -12.10
N ILE A 136 10.24 -4.43 -12.03
CA ILE A 136 11.60 -4.46 -12.61
C ILE A 136 11.77 -5.72 -13.47
N GLU A 137 12.28 -5.56 -14.69
CA GLU A 137 12.61 -6.70 -15.54
C GLU A 137 13.68 -7.59 -14.89
N GLY A 138 13.41 -8.89 -14.88
CA GLY A 138 14.31 -9.89 -14.33
C GLY A 138 14.12 -10.22 -12.87
N THR A 139 13.22 -9.51 -12.14
CA THR A 139 12.79 -9.91 -10.80
C THR A 139 11.71 -10.99 -10.88
N THR A 140 11.42 -11.61 -9.73
CA THR A 140 10.48 -12.72 -9.58
C THR A 140 9.37 -12.40 -8.59
N THR A 141 8.55 -13.36 -8.21
CA THR A 141 7.60 -13.25 -7.09
C THR A 141 8.16 -13.80 -5.79
N ALA A 142 9.39 -14.36 -5.83
CA ALA A 142 10.19 -14.81 -4.71
C ALA A 142 11.17 -13.71 -4.27
N PHE A 143 12.00 -14.00 -3.28
CA PHE A 143 13.02 -13.06 -2.81
C PHE A 143 14.15 -12.88 -3.84
N ASP A 144 14.31 -11.65 -4.29
CA ASP A 144 15.38 -11.22 -5.21
C ASP A 144 16.39 -10.35 -4.46
N ASN A 145 17.52 -10.96 -4.06
CA ASN A 145 18.54 -10.29 -3.27
C ASN A 145 19.07 -9.00 -3.94
N GLY A 146 19.00 -7.88 -3.21
CA GLY A 146 19.38 -6.55 -3.69
C GLY A 146 18.25 -5.80 -4.42
N TYR A 147 17.11 -6.44 -4.66
CA TYR A 147 15.92 -5.81 -5.22
C TYR A 147 14.74 -5.82 -4.25
N ASP A 148 14.66 -6.81 -3.36
CA ASP A 148 13.76 -6.82 -2.23
C ASP A 148 14.50 -6.40 -0.97
N SER A 149 13.80 -5.80 -0.03
CA SER A 149 14.36 -5.39 1.26
C SER A 149 13.39 -5.64 2.38
N THR A 150 13.86 -6.36 3.40
CA THR A 150 13.09 -6.52 4.63
C THR A 150 12.99 -5.22 5.42
N THR A 151 12.01 -5.12 6.30
CA THR A 151 11.98 -4.07 7.33
C THR A 151 13.18 -4.26 8.28
N PHE A 152 13.64 -3.19 8.92
CA PHE A 152 14.80 -3.29 9.79
C PHE A 152 14.48 -4.09 11.07
N GLY A 153 14.93 -5.33 11.14
CA GLY A 153 14.66 -6.25 12.25
C GLY A 153 15.36 -5.92 13.58
N GLY A 154 16.26 -4.92 13.60
CA GLY A 154 16.98 -4.48 14.81
C GLY A 154 16.17 -3.59 15.76
N TYR A 155 14.94 -3.21 15.36
CA TYR A 155 14.07 -2.31 16.12
C TYR A 155 12.62 -2.78 16.01
N SER A 156 11.90 -2.90 17.14
CA SER A 156 10.48 -3.23 17.08
C SER A 156 9.66 -1.95 16.85
N ASN A 157 8.93 -1.90 15.76
CA ASN A 157 8.03 -0.82 15.44
C ASN A 157 6.60 -1.22 15.82
N ASN A 158 5.87 -0.35 16.50
CA ASN A 158 4.48 -0.60 16.91
C ASN A 158 3.47 -0.06 15.89
N PHE A 159 3.95 0.63 14.86
CA PHE A 159 3.15 1.18 13.79
C PHE A 159 3.92 1.04 12.48
N GLU A 160 3.48 0.15 11.60
CA GLU A 160 4.22 -0.21 10.40
C GLU A 160 3.29 -0.73 9.30
N ILE A 161 3.70 -0.57 8.03
CA ILE A 161 3.10 -1.19 6.86
C ILE A 161 4.21 -1.86 6.04
N TYR A 162 3.95 -3.05 5.58
CA TYR A 162 4.90 -3.86 4.82
C TYR A 162 4.16 -4.80 3.86
N THR A 163 4.90 -5.47 2.99
CA THR A 163 4.37 -6.52 2.13
C THR A 163 4.99 -7.87 2.46
N HIS A 164 4.35 -8.96 2.02
CA HIS A 164 4.96 -10.28 1.95
C HIS A 164 5.11 -10.69 0.49
N LEU A 165 6.05 -11.61 0.22
CA LEU A 165 6.31 -12.10 -1.12
C LEU A 165 5.06 -12.74 -1.74
N VAL A 166 4.81 -12.46 -3.00
CA VAL A 166 3.63 -12.96 -3.72
C VAL A 166 3.60 -14.49 -3.80
N ASP A 167 4.77 -15.14 -3.89
CA ASP A 167 4.87 -16.60 -3.92
C ASP A 167 4.82 -17.25 -2.54
N ASN A 168 4.77 -16.45 -1.47
CA ASN A 168 4.72 -16.89 -0.07
C ASN A 168 5.89 -17.82 0.34
N SER A 169 7.05 -17.68 -0.30
CA SER A 169 8.24 -18.49 -0.03
C SER A 169 9.00 -18.09 1.23
N ASN A 170 8.73 -16.87 1.74
CA ASN A 170 9.36 -16.30 2.92
C ASN A 170 8.30 -15.56 3.76
N ALA A 171 8.39 -15.66 5.08
CA ALA A 171 7.48 -15.03 6.04
C ALA A 171 8.04 -13.70 6.62
N GLU A 172 9.05 -13.12 5.98
CA GLU A 172 9.62 -11.85 6.38
C GLU A 172 8.74 -10.67 5.90
N ASP A 173 8.83 -9.58 6.65
CA ASP A 173 8.14 -8.32 6.37
C ASP A 173 9.02 -7.45 5.45
N PHE A 174 8.50 -7.07 4.28
CA PHE A 174 9.26 -6.33 3.27
C PHE A 174 8.87 -4.85 3.23
N ALA A 175 9.88 -3.98 3.39
CA ALA A 175 9.78 -2.54 3.14
C ALA A 175 9.84 -2.22 1.64
N ILE A 176 10.53 -3.05 0.87
CA ILE A 176 10.61 -2.96 -0.60
C ILE A 176 10.37 -4.34 -1.18
N GLN A 177 9.44 -4.44 -2.13
CA GLN A 177 9.21 -5.63 -2.94
C GLN A 177 9.34 -5.29 -4.42
N SER A 178 10.16 -6.05 -5.15
CA SER A 178 10.34 -5.89 -6.58
C SER A 178 9.72 -7.05 -7.34
N LEU A 179 8.86 -6.74 -8.29
CA LEU A 179 8.02 -7.71 -9.00
C LEU A 179 8.25 -7.64 -10.52
N PRO A 180 8.02 -8.72 -11.27
CA PRO A 180 8.14 -8.69 -12.71
C PRO A 180 7.04 -7.82 -13.35
N PRO A 181 7.35 -7.00 -14.36
CA PRO A 181 6.37 -6.09 -14.97
C PRO A 181 5.40 -6.78 -15.94
N SER A 182 5.39 -8.11 -16.00
CA SER A 182 4.59 -8.88 -16.97
C SER A 182 3.24 -9.37 -16.48
N SER A 183 2.92 -9.21 -15.19
CA SER A 183 1.78 -9.91 -14.58
C SER A 183 1.02 -9.06 -13.55
N TYR A 184 0.90 -7.77 -13.79
CA TYR A 184 0.25 -6.82 -12.87
C TYR A 184 -1.12 -7.31 -12.36
N GLU A 185 -1.96 -7.82 -13.26
CA GLU A 185 -3.36 -8.16 -12.95
C GLU A 185 -3.53 -9.52 -12.25
N THR A 186 -2.48 -10.31 -12.18
CA THR A 186 -2.53 -11.67 -11.60
C THR A 186 -1.81 -11.78 -10.27
N MET A 187 -1.03 -10.77 -9.90
CA MET A 187 -0.32 -10.73 -8.63
C MET A 187 -1.21 -10.09 -7.57
N ILE A 188 -1.45 -10.84 -6.50
CA ILE A 188 -2.13 -10.37 -5.29
C ILE A 188 -1.05 -10.23 -4.22
N ILE A 189 -0.80 -9.00 -3.81
CA ILE A 189 0.31 -8.68 -2.90
C ILE A 189 -0.23 -8.64 -1.47
N PRO A 190 0.19 -9.56 -0.57
CA PRO A 190 -0.22 -9.50 0.82
C PRO A 190 0.34 -8.24 1.48
N VAL A 191 -0.50 -7.49 2.17
CA VAL A 191 -0.14 -6.28 2.93
C VAL A 191 -0.30 -6.56 4.41
N GLY A 192 0.78 -6.38 5.15
CA GLY A 192 0.82 -6.47 6.60
C GLY A 192 0.78 -5.10 7.24
N ILE A 193 0.13 -5.03 8.40
CA ILE A 193 0.08 -3.83 9.23
C ILE A 193 0.36 -4.22 10.66
N THR A 194 1.19 -3.41 11.33
CA THR A 194 1.34 -3.40 12.78
C THR A 194 0.72 -2.11 13.31
N ALA A 195 -0.29 -2.22 14.16
CA ALA A 195 -0.98 -1.08 14.78
C ALA A 195 -1.73 -1.53 16.05
N ALA A 196 -1.86 -0.65 17.03
CA ALA A 196 -2.60 -0.96 18.25
C ALA A 196 -4.12 -0.86 18.04
N ALA A 197 -4.87 -1.59 18.84
CA ALA A 197 -6.33 -1.48 18.88
C ALA A 197 -6.77 -0.05 19.22
N GLY A 198 -7.76 0.45 18.49
CA GLY A 198 -8.32 1.79 18.66
C GLY A 198 -7.67 2.85 17.75
N GLU A 199 -6.57 2.57 17.08
CA GLU A 199 -5.94 3.50 16.15
C GLU A 199 -6.79 3.68 14.89
N GLN A 200 -6.87 4.92 14.45
CA GLN A 200 -7.49 5.27 13.17
C GLN A 200 -6.43 5.17 12.07
N LEU A 201 -6.64 4.27 11.13
CA LEU A 201 -5.72 4.00 10.04
C LEU A 201 -6.23 4.60 8.74
N SER A 202 -5.33 5.23 7.99
CA SER A 202 -5.58 5.70 6.63
C SER A 202 -4.51 5.15 5.71
N ILE A 203 -4.93 4.42 4.66
CA ILE A 203 -4.04 3.82 3.67
C ILE A 203 -4.29 4.49 2.32
N SER A 204 -3.23 4.96 1.70
CA SER A 204 -3.23 5.57 0.37
C SER A 204 -2.16 4.95 -0.51
N ALA A 205 -2.28 5.12 -1.82
CA ALA A 205 -1.27 4.69 -2.77
C ALA A 205 -0.91 5.81 -3.74
N ASN A 206 0.38 5.97 -3.99
CA ASN A 206 0.89 6.82 -5.05
C ASN A 206 1.46 5.93 -6.17
N ALA A 207 0.84 5.98 -7.34
CA ALA A 207 1.28 5.25 -8.51
C ALA A 207 2.17 6.13 -9.39
N ILE A 208 3.33 5.61 -9.79
CA ILE A 208 4.26 6.27 -10.70
C ILE A 208 4.44 5.36 -11.90
N ASN A 209 4.28 5.89 -13.10
CA ASN A 209 4.50 5.20 -14.38
C ASN A 209 3.75 3.86 -14.54
N LEU A 210 2.68 3.62 -13.81
CA LEU A 210 1.85 2.44 -14.08
C LEU A 210 1.27 2.49 -15.50
N PRO A 211 1.15 1.34 -16.18
CA PRO A 211 0.48 1.26 -17.46
C PRO A 211 -0.89 1.90 -17.45
N ALA A 212 -1.22 2.63 -18.53
CA ALA A 212 -2.49 3.33 -18.64
C ALA A 212 -3.67 2.37 -18.48
N GLY A 213 -4.63 2.75 -17.64
CA GLY A 213 -5.83 1.97 -17.36
C GLY A 213 -5.70 1.01 -16.18
N LEU A 214 -4.50 0.78 -15.63
CA LEU A 214 -4.36 0.02 -14.39
C LEU A 214 -4.72 0.90 -13.19
N ASN A 215 -5.48 0.32 -12.28
CA ASN A 215 -5.88 0.90 -11.00
C ASN A 215 -5.37 0.04 -9.85
N ILE A 216 -5.19 0.65 -8.70
CA ILE A 216 -4.76 0.00 -7.47
C ILE A 216 -5.96 -0.14 -6.55
N TYR A 217 -6.21 -1.35 -6.08
CA TYR A 217 -7.27 -1.62 -5.10
C TYR A 217 -6.68 -2.27 -3.85
N LEU A 218 -7.12 -1.81 -2.69
CA LEU A 218 -6.92 -2.49 -1.42
C LEU A 218 -8.14 -3.35 -1.13
N GLU A 219 -7.93 -4.63 -0.94
CA GLU A 219 -8.93 -5.58 -0.45
C GLU A 219 -8.84 -5.65 1.07
N ASP A 220 -9.94 -5.47 1.78
CA ASP A 220 -10.09 -5.80 3.20
C ASP A 220 -10.92 -7.08 3.34
N LYS A 221 -10.26 -8.17 3.74
CA LYS A 221 -10.89 -9.49 3.94
C LYS A 221 -11.85 -9.52 5.12
N LEU A 222 -11.83 -8.52 6.00
CA LEU A 222 -12.71 -8.48 7.16
C LEU A 222 -14.18 -8.31 6.74
N ASP A 223 -14.42 -7.54 5.69
CA ASP A 223 -15.76 -7.25 5.16
C ASP A 223 -15.90 -7.53 3.66
N ASP A 224 -14.91 -8.21 3.06
CA ASP A 224 -14.83 -8.55 1.63
C ASP A 224 -15.00 -7.31 0.72
N SER A 225 -14.43 -6.18 1.14
CA SER A 225 -14.52 -4.93 0.39
C SER A 225 -13.26 -4.63 -0.41
N PHE A 226 -13.44 -3.85 -1.50
CA PHE A 226 -12.34 -3.33 -2.31
C PHE A 226 -12.41 -1.82 -2.36
N THR A 227 -11.32 -1.15 -2.04
CA THR A 227 -11.20 0.31 -2.09
C THR A 227 -10.21 0.72 -3.17
N LEU A 228 -10.63 1.54 -4.12
CA LEU A 228 -9.71 2.16 -5.08
C LEU A 228 -8.77 3.10 -4.35
N LEU A 229 -7.47 2.87 -4.48
CA LEU A 229 -6.44 3.74 -3.94
C LEU A 229 -5.82 4.61 -5.03
N ASN A 230 -5.73 5.90 -4.76
CA ASN A 230 -5.00 6.86 -5.59
C ASN A 230 -4.67 8.11 -4.76
N SER A 231 -4.14 9.16 -5.39
CA SER A 231 -3.79 10.42 -4.70
C SER A 231 -4.97 11.17 -4.07
N THR A 232 -6.22 10.80 -4.40
CA THR A 232 -7.45 11.46 -3.92
C THR A 232 -8.39 10.52 -3.19
N SER A 233 -8.17 9.20 -3.26
CA SER A 233 -9.00 8.18 -2.64
C SER A 233 -8.14 7.33 -1.70
N THR A 234 -8.55 7.23 -0.45
CA THR A 234 -7.87 6.52 0.62
C THR A 234 -8.82 5.54 1.30
N PHE A 235 -8.28 4.43 1.77
CA PHE A 235 -8.99 3.52 2.68
C PHE A 235 -8.83 4.04 4.11
N THR A 236 -9.91 4.05 4.88
CA THR A 236 -9.88 4.44 6.30
C THR A 236 -10.63 3.42 7.15
N THR A 237 -10.03 3.04 8.28
CA THR A 237 -10.65 2.12 9.24
C THR A 237 -10.16 2.44 10.66
N ILE A 238 -10.85 1.88 11.66
CA ILE A 238 -10.35 1.84 13.04
C ILE A 238 -9.93 0.40 13.33
N ALA A 239 -8.74 0.20 13.86
CA ALA A 239 -8.27 -1.10 14.30
C ALA A 239 -9.11 -1.56 15.51
N ASN A 240 -10.01 -2.53 15.32
CA ASN A 240 -10.85 -3.06 16.40
C ASN A 240 -10.08 -3.95 17.39
N GLU A 241 -8.93 -4.46 16.95
CA GLU A 241 -7.99 -5.28 17.71
C GLU A 241 -6.57 -4.92 17.29
N ASP A 242 -5.56 -5.38 18.02
CA ASP A 242 -4.17 -5.21 17.62
C ASP A 242 -3.93 -5.90 16.28
N LEU A 243 -3.42 -5.14 15.31
CA LEU A 243 -3.00 -5.66 14.04
C LEU A 243 -1.51 -6.03 14.12
N ASN A 244 -1.17 -7.22 13.68
CA ASN A 244 0.22 -7.67 13.61
C ASN A 244 0.31 -8.82 12.60
N GLY A 245 0.61 -8.48 11.36
CA GLY A 245 0.80 -9.46 10.30
C GLY A 245 -0.06 -9.23 9.06
N ILE A 246 -0.03 -10.22 8.20
CA ILE A 246 -0.80 -10.30 6.95
C ILE A 246 -2.13 -11.05 7.18
N GLY A 247 -2.94 -11.12 6.13
CA GLY A 247 -4.16 -11.94 6.09
C GLY A 247 -5.45 -11.14 6.04
N ARG A 248 -5.41 -9.87 6.44
CA ARG A 248 -6.54 -8.96 6.30
C ARG A 248 -6.47 -8.15 5.00
N PHE A 249 -5.34 -7.56 4.69
CA PHE A 249 -5.22 -6.65 3.57
C PHE A 249 -4.44 -7.25 2.40
N TYR A 250 -4.91 -6.97 1.18
CA TYR A 250 -4.26 -7.39 -0.05
C TYR A 250 -4.31 -6.27 -1.08
N LEU A 251 -3.21 -6.07 -1.80
CA LEU A 251 -3.13 -5.09 -2.86
C LEU A 251 -3.32 -5.77 -4.21
N HIS A 252 -4.17 -5.20 -5.04
CA HIS A 252 -4.45 -5.63 -6.40
C HIS A 252 -4.14 -4.51 -7.37
N THR A 253 -3.58 -4.86 -8.53
CA THR A 253 -3.39 -3.93 -9.64
C THR A 253 -4.14 -4.49 -10.84
N THR A 254 -5.17 -3.81 -11.34
CA THR A 254 -6.02 -4.33 -12.41
C THR A 254 -6.63 -3.23 -13.27
N SER A 255 -6.90 -3.57 -14.53
CA SER A 255 -7.66 -2.72 -15.45
C SER A 255 -9.17 -2.84 -15.27
N THR A 256 -9.63 -3.93 -14.67
CA THR A 256 -11.04 -4.16 -14.34
C THR A 256 -11.33 -3.56 -12.97
N ALA A 257 -12.44 -2.83 -12.84
CA ALA A 257 -12.87 -2.37 -11.52
C ALA A 257 -13.08 -3.58 -10.60
N LEU A 258 -12.29 -3.65 -9.53
CA LEU A 258 -12.49 -4.58 -8.43
C LEU A 258 -13.34 -3.87 -7.38
N GLY A 259 -14.28 -4.56 -6.89
CA GLY A 259 -15.41 -4.00 -6.17
C GLY A 259 -16.53 -3.77 -7.18
N ASP A 260 -17.67 -4.28 -6.86
CA ASP A 260 -18.87 -3.69 -7.42
C ASP A 260 -18.69 -2.19 -7.22
N ASN A 261 -18.91 -1.41 -8.28
CA ASN A 261 -19.22 -0.01 -8.12
C ASN A 261 -20.57 0.08 -7.40
N GLU A 262 -20.64 -0.53 -6.25
CA GLU A 262 -21.53 -0.07 -5.25
C GLU A 262 -20.93 1.26 -4.75
N VAL A 263 -21.22 2.35 -5.44
CA VAL A 263 -21.51 3.58 -4.71
C VAL A 263 -22.48 3.09 -3.65
N SER A 264 -21.97 2.86 -2.49
CA SER A 264 -22.58 2.08 -1.45
C SER A 264 -23.98 2.59 -1.19
N LEU A 265 -24.99 1.93 -1.79
CA LEU A 265 -26.33 1.96 -1.26
C LEU A 265 -26.40 1.20 0.08
N THR A 266 -25.26 1.08 0.82
CA THR A 266 -25.19 0.48 2.15
C THR A 266 -26.19 1.12 3.10
N ASN A 267 -26.68 2.32 2.79
CA ASN A 267 -27.71 3.01 3.54
C ASN A 267 -29.11 2.92 2.93
N VAL A 268 -29.29 2.27 1.76
CA VAL A 268 -30.65 2.11 1.19
C VAL A 268 -31.37 0.97 1.90
N SER A 269 -32.41 1.32 2.62
CA SER A 269 -33.38 0.36 3.15
C SER A 269 -34.65 0.38 2.35
N MET A 270 -35.20 -0.82 2.03
CA MET A 270 -36.50 -1.02 1.39
C MET A 270 -37.34 -1.94 2.25
N TYR A 271 -38.50 -1.47 2.68
CA TYR A 271 -39.45 -2.26 3.46
C TYR A 271 -40.88 -1.80 3.22
N VAL A 272 -41.85 -2.67 3.47
CA VAL A 272 -43.28 -2.38 3.24
C VAL A 272 -44.01 -2.22 4.58
N ILE A 273 -44.69 -1.10 4.77
CA ILE A 273 -45.57 -0.84 5.90
C ILE A 273 -46.94 -0.38 5.34
N ASN A 274 -48.02 -1.00 5.74
CA ASN A 274 -49.39 -0.63 5.34
C ASN A 274 -49.56 -0.47 3.81
N ARG A 275 -48.93 -1.35 3.02
CA ARG A 275 -48.90 -1.34 1.55
C ARG A 275 -48.09 -0.20 0.93
N ASP A 276 -47.40 0.61 1.69
CA ASP A 276 -46.43 1.58 1.17
C ASP A 276 -45.02 0.98 1.22
N LEU A 277 -44.39 0.91 0.04
CA LEU A 277 -42.97 0.64 -0.05
C LEU A 277 -42.22 1.89 0.39
N THR A 278 -41.50 1.78 1.50
CA THR A 278 -40.62 2.84 2.02
C THR A 278 -39.21 2.55 1.56
N ILE A 279 -38.59 3.54 0.94
CA ILE A 279 -37.20 3.51 0.47
C ILE A 279 -36.45 4.67 1.13
N THR A 280 -35.38 4.37 1.85
CA THR A 280 -34.53 5.37 2.50
C THR A 280 -33.10 5.25 2.01
N GLY A 281 -32.33 6.34 2.09
CA GLY A 281 -30.90 6.37 1.73
C GLY A 281 -30.63 6.59 0.23
N VAL A 282 -31.64 6.80 -0.60
CA VAL A 282 -31.45 7.15 -2.02
C VAL A 282 -30.95 8.59 -2.11
N GLN A 283 -29.85 8.81 -2.81
CA GLN A 283 -29.33 10.15 -3.07
C GLN A 283 -30.20 10.92 -4.07
N ALA A 284 -30.09 12.25 -4.07
CA ALA A 284 -30.87 13.11 -4.96
C ALA A 284 -30.62 12.76 -6.44
N GLY A 285 -31.69 12.40 -7.17
CA GLY A 285 -31.63 12.02 -8.56
C GLY A 285 -32.87 11.26 -8.98
N ASP A 286 -33.00 10.97 -10.27
CA ASP A 286 -34.07 10.15 -10.79
C ASP A 286 -33.82 8.68 -10.46
N ALA A 287 -34.82 8.00 -9.91
CA ALA A 287 -34.80 6.60 -9.52
C ALA A 287 -36.03 5.87 -9.99
N ASN A 288 -35.89 4.60 -10.34
CA ASN A 288 -36.96 3.70 -10.72
C ASN A 288 -36.97 2.49 -9.80
N VAL A 289 -38.12 2.15 -9.23
CA VAL A 289 -38.29 0.88 -8.51
C VAL A 289 -39.21 -0.03 -9.29
N ARG A 290 -38.78 -1.28 -9.51
CA ARG A 290 -39.55 -2.36 -10.10
C ARG A 290 -39.75 -3.46 -9.07
N ILE A 291 -40.95 -4.03 -9.03
CA ILE A 291 -41.30 -5.11 -8.12
C ILE A 291 -41.62 -6.35 -8.94
N TYR A 292 -40.98 -7.45 -8.58
CA TYR A 292 -41.13 -8.74 -9.23
C TYR A 292 -41.74 -9.77 -8.27
N ASP A 293 -42.59 -10.63 -8.78
CA ASP A 293 -42.96 -11.84 -8.05
C ASP A 293 -41.82 -12.89 -8.06
N LEU A 294 -42.02 -13.99 -7.37
CA LEU A 294 -40.98 -15.05 -7.28
C LEU A 294 -40.77 -15.80 -8.62
N GLN A 295 -41.60 -15.56 -9.63
CA GLN A 295 -41.43 -16.11 -10.96
C GLN A 295 -40.69 -15.16 -11.91
N GLY A 296 -40.29 -13.98 -11.39
CA GLY A 296 -39.59 -12.95 -12.18
C GLY A 296 -40.50 -12.05 -13.01
N LYS A 297 -41.84 -12.13 -12.83
CA LYS A 297 -42.77 -11.26 -13.51
C LYS A 297 -42.85 -9.91 -12.81
N GLU A 298 -42.67 -8.82 -13.57
CA GLU A 298 -42.87 -7.46 -13.06
C GLU A 298 -44.35 -7.25 -12.73
N VAL A 299 -44.61 -6.85 -11.48
CA VAL A 299 -45.96 -6.61 -10.95
C VAL A 299 -46.23 -5.13 -10.63
N HIS A 300 -45.18 -4.32 -10.55
CA HIS A 300 -45.27 -2.88 -10.34
C HIS A 300 -43.97 -2.19 -10.74
N SER A 301 -44.09 -0.95 -11.23
CA SER A 301 -42.94 -0.06 -11.50
C SER A 301 -43.31 1.38 -11.15
N SER A 302 -42.39 2.12 -10.59
CA SER A 302 -42.58 3.53 -10.21
C SER A 302 -41.31 4.34 -10.35
N LEU A 303 -41.41 5.47 -11.05
CA LEU A 303 -40.34 6.48 -11.13
C LEU A 303 -40.54 7.51 -10.01
N PHE A 304 -39.46 7.90 -9.35
CA PHE A 304 -39.49 8.93 -8.33
C PHE A 304 -38.16 9.69 -8.28
N LYS A 305 -38.13 10.82 -7.58
CA LYS A 305 -36.89 11.54 -7.29
C LYS A 305 -36.44 11.20 -5.90
N GLY A 306 -35.20 10.69 -5.79
CA GLY A 306 -34.58 10.37 -4.50
C GLY A 306 -34.46 11.61 -3.61
N THR A 307 -35.03 11.55 -2.41
CA THR A 307 -34.98 12.63 -1.40
C THR A 307 -35.09 12.02 -0.02
N GLY A 308 -33.99 11.40 0.46
CA GLY A 308 -33.94 10.84 1.80
C GLY A 308 -34.96 9.72 2.07
N LEU A 309 -36.22 10.04 2.33
CA LEU A 309 -37.28 9.08 2.57
C LEU A 309 -38.36 9.17 1.44
N ASN A 310 -38.51 8.09 0.70
CA ASN A 310 -39.49 7.96 -0.39
C ASN A 310 -40.53 6.92 -0.03
N LYS A 311 -41.80 7.23 -0.24
CA LYS A 311 -42.92 6.32 -0.05
C LYS A 311 -43.64 6.11 -1.37
N ILE A 312 -43.85 4.85 -1.76
CA ILE A 312 -44.50 4.43 -2.99
C ILE A 312 -45.66 3.51 -2.63
N THR A 313 -46.88 3.95 -2.88
CA THR A 313 -48.07 3.14 -2.62
C THR A 313 -48.15 2.01 -3.61
N LEU A 314 -48.13 0.79 -3.12
CA LEU A 314 -48.20 -0.42 -3.94
C LEU A 314 -49.68 -0.70 -4.36
N PRO A 315 -49.86 -1.23 -5.56
CA PRO A 315 -51.20 -1.71 -5.97
C PRO A 315 -51.64 -2.88 -5.09
N ASN A 316 -52.85 -3.36 -5.30
CA ASN A 316 -53.42 -4.45 -4.53
C ASN A 316 -52.74 -5.79 -4.85
N LEU A 317 -51.50 -5.96 -4.41
CA LEU A 317 -50.74 -7.19 -4.56
C LEU A 317 -51.13 -8.21 -3.48
N ALA A 318 -51.05 -9.49 -3.82
CA ALA A 318 -51.29 -10.57 -2.86
C ALA A 318 -50.26 -10.57 -1.71
N VAL A 319 -50.66 -11.06 -0.56
CA VAL A 319 -49.74 -11.28 0.56
C VAL A 319 -48.67 -12.28 0.12
N GLY A 320 -47.41 -11.93 0.31
CA GLY A 320 -46.34 -12.78 -0.15
C GLY A 320 -44.95 -12.10 -0.15
N VAL A 321 -44.04 -12.84 -0.72
CA VAL A 321 -42.64 -12.40 -0.90
C VAL A 321 -42.47 -11.90 -2.33
N TYR A 322 -41.82 -10.76 -2.45
CA TYR A 322 -41.48 -10.09 -3.71
C TYR A 322 -40.06 -9.64 -3.72
N VAL A 323 -39.50 -9.36 -4.89
CA VAL A 323 -38.18 -8.74 -5.07
C VAL A 323 -38.41 -7.30 -5.55
N ALA A 324 -37.96 -6.32 -4.79
CA ALA A 324 -37.91 -4.93 -5.20
C ALA A 324 -36.53 -4.62 -5.77
N GLN A 325 -36.47 -4.19 -7.01
CA GLN A 325 -35.28 -3.72 -7.70
C GLN A 325 -35.34 -2.20 -7.81
N LEU A 326 -34.40 -1.50 -7.19
CA LEU A 326 -34.23 -0.07 -7.33
C LEU A 326 -33.10 0.19 -8.33
N GLU A 327 -33.39 1.02 -9.31
CA GLU A 327 -32.47 1.44 -10.35
C GLU A 327 -32.33 2.97 -10.30
N THR A 328 -31.10 3.46 -10.22
CA THR A 328 -30.73 4.87 -10.29
C THR A 328 -29.93 5.13 -11.57
N GLN A 329 -29.47 6.35 -11.81
CA GLN A 329 -28.61 6.65 -12.97
C GLN A 329 -27.26 5.95 -12.91
N ILE A 330 -26.82 5.54 -11.73
CA ILE A 330 -25.50 4.97 -11.47
C ILE A 330 -25.57 3.53 -10.96
N GLU A 331 -26.71 3.03 -10.48
CA GLU A 331 -26.79 1.74 -9.79
C GLU A 331 -28.15 1.06 -9.83
N SER A 332 -28.12 -0.26 -9.58
CA SER A 332 -29.29 -1.10 -9.35
C SER A 332 -29.08 -1.99 -8.12
N ILE A 333 -30.03 -1.96 -7.20
CA ILE A 333 -30.04 -2.84 -6.02
C ILE A 333 -31.33 -3.64 -5.95
N SER A 334 -31.26 -4.91 -5.59
CA SER A 334 -32.41 -5.77 -5.39
C SER A 334 -32.54 -6.19 -3.93
N LYS A 335 -33.70 -6.00 -3.34
CA LYS A 335 -34.03 -6.45 -1.98
C LYS A 335 -35.32 -7.25 -1.93
N LYS A 336 -35.32 -8.26 -1.08
CA LYS A 336 -36.50 -9.03 -0.74
C LYS A 336 -37.43 -8.17 0.12
N ILE A 337 -38.69 -8.01 -0.29
CA ILE A 337 -39.74 -7.35 0.48
C ILE A 337 -40.87 -8.33 0.79
N ILE A 338 -41.60 -8.08 1.88
CA ILE A 338 -42.72 -8.91 2.32
C ILE A 338 -43.95 -8.02 2.40
N ILE A 339 -44.98 -8.36 1.63
CA ILE A 339 -46.31 -7.74 1.70
C ILE A 339 -47.14 -8.54 2.69
N LYS A 340 -47.62 -7.88 3.73
CA LYS A 340 -48.51 -8.41 4.75
C LYS A 340 -49.89 -7.79 4.63
N ASN A 341 -50.91 -8.44 5.24
CA ASN A 341 -52.26 -7.86 5.37
C ASN A 341 -52.27 -6.63 6.24
#